data_52a1b9a68ae688d67bfeaf821b9101ce
#
_entry.id   52a1b9a68ae688d67bfeaf821b9101ce
#
_cell.length_a   1.000
_cell.length_b   1.000
_cell.length_c   1.000
_cell.angle_alpha   90.00
_cell.angle_beta   90.00
_cell.angle_gamma   90.00
#
_symmetry.space_group_name_H-M   'P 1'
#
loop_
_entity.id
_entity.type
_entity.pdbx_description
1 polymer ?
#
loop_
_entity_poly.entity_id
_entity_poly.type
_entity_poly.pdbx_seq_one_letter_code
_entity_poly.pdbx_strand_id
1 'polypeptide(L)'
;MRAFEFDHHLISSYERFSRSFSSIRSEDLRAAIDAQYDAGRFWPDALLSLNPRYLSGPTVDDLVASGDLDEGTGRVFRFGEKPLRFHRHQAESIAKAKSGKSFVVTTGTGSGKSLCFFVPVVDTIIRALRAGKPRTTRAIIVYPMNALANSQMKEIEKFIGQSGLPDALKPVVKRYTGQESQEERQRIAANPPDILLTNYMMAELLLTRQDDLDAQVVKNATGLEFIILDELH
;
A
#
# COMPACT_ATOMS: atom_id res chain seq x y z
N MET A 1 15.31 -5.70 23.08
CA MET A 1 16.74 -5.36 22.84
C MET A 1 16.79 -3.92 22.34
N ARG A 2 17.57 -3.05 22.98
CA ARG A 2 17.72 -1.66 22.54
C ARG A 2 18.64 -1.63 21.32
N ALA A 3 18.39 -0.75 20.35
CA ALA A 3 19.11 -0.72 19.08
C ALA A 3 20.64 -0.62 19.26
N PHE A 4 21.10 0.22 20.19
CA PHE A 4 22.53 0.37 20.51
C PHE A 4 23.15 -0.86 21.19
N GLU A 5 22.39 -1.60 22.01
CA GLU A 5 22.86 -2.86 22.61
C GLU A 5 23.02 -3.94 21.55
N PHE A 6 22.11 -3.99 20.57
CA PHE A 6 22.19 -4.89 19.44
C PHE A 6 23.39 -4.59 18.55
N ASP A 7 23.60 -3.31 18.23
CA ASP A 7 24.71 -2.85 17.40
C ASP A 7 26.05 -3.23 18.06
N HIS A 8 26.21 -2.93 19.34
CA HIS A 8 27.44 -3.29 20.08
C HIS A 8 27.68 -4.80 20.12
N HIS A 9 26.62 -5.60 20.29
CA HIS A 9 26.74 -7.06 20.30
C HIS A 9 27.12 -7.60 18.91
N LEU A 10 26.56 -7.02 17.85
CA LEU A 10 26.85 -7.41 16.46
C LEU A 10 28.32 -7.10 16.13
N ILE A 11 28.80 -5.90 16.43
CA ILE A 11 30.19 -5.50 16.16
C ILE A 11 31.19 -6.40 16.92
N SER A 12 30.96 -6.66 18.22
CA SER A 12 31.82 -7.53 19.01
C SER A 12 31.81 -9.00 18.54
N SER A 13 30.67 -9.47 18.01
CA SER A 13 30.56 -10.80 17.44
C SER A 13 31.27 -10.91 16.11
N TYR A 14 31.17 -9.89 15.26
CA TYR A 14 31.86 -9.82 14.00
C TYR A 14 33.39 -9.70 14.17
N GLU A 15 33.85 -8.92 15.12
CA GLU A 15 35.27 -8.84 15.48
C GLU A 15 35.85 -10.20 15.84
N ARG A 16 35.22 -10.92 16.75
CA ARG A 16 35.65 -12.28 17.14
C ARG A 16 35.65 -13.25 15.96
N PHE A 17 34.63 -13.15 15.12
CA PHE A 17 34.51 -13.97 13.93
C PHE A 17 35.62 -13.65 12.93
N SER A 18 35.87 -12.41 12.58
CA SER A 18 36.91 -12.01 11.61
C SER A 18 38.32 -12.35 12.11
N ARG A 19 38.61 -12.22 13.40
CA ARG A 19 39.87 -12.63 14.01
C ARG A 19 40.10 -14.15 13.99
N SER A 20 39.02 -14.94 13.97
CA SER A 20 39.12 -16.42 14.03
C SER A 20 39.66 -17.05 12.75
N PHE A 21 39.60 -16.33 11.62
CA PHE A 21 40.10 -16.86 10.32
C PHE A 21 41.58 -16.71 10.09
N SER A 22 42.30 -15.88 10.87
CA SER A 22 43.68 -15.55 10.62
C SER A 22 44.58 -15.96 11.78
N SER A 23 45.45 -16.96 11.60
CA SER A 23 46.55 -17.24 12.50
C SER A 23 47.82 -16.54 12.00
N ILE A 24 48.14 -15.39 12.58
CA ILE A 24 49.30 -14.59 12.19
C ILE A 24 50.49 -15.05 12.99
N ARG A 25 51.55 -15.56 12.32
CA ARG A 25 52.73 -16.08 12.96
C ARG A 25 53.75 -15.00 13.35
N SER A 26 53.83 -13.90 12.58
CA SER A 26 54.74 -12.80 12.85
C SER A 26 54.19 -11.90 13.97
N GLU A 27 54.98 -11.67 15.01
CA GLU A 27 54.53 -10.90 16.19
C GLU A 27 54.25 -9.42 15.89
N ASP A 28 55.11 -8.81 15.04
CA ASP A 28 54.98 -7.42 14.62
C ASP A 28 53.73 -7.19 13.78
N LEU A 29 53.42 -8.09 12.85
CA LEU A 29 52.21 -8.05 12.04
C LEU A 29 50.96 -8.28 12.92
N ARG A 30 51.05 -9.18 13.89
CA ARG A 30 49.92 -9.41 14.82
C ARG A 30 49.64 -8.17 15.64
N ALA A 31 50.68 -7.56 16.21
CA ALA A 31 50.55 -6.32 16.99
C ALA A 31 49.98 -5.16 16.14
N ALA A 32 50.39 -5.02 14.89
CA ALA A 32 49.85 -4.01 14.00
C ALA A 32 48.38 -4.21 13.65
N ILE A 33 47.95 -5.47 13.45
CA ILE A 33 46.58 -5.82 13.16
C ILE A 33 45.71 -5.66 14.41
N ASP A 34 46.18 -6.12 15.55
CA ASP A 34 45.46 -5.93 16.83
C ASP A 34 45.23 -4.45 17.13
N ALA A 35 46.22 -3.59 16.88
CA ALA A 35 46.08 -2.15 17.01
C ALA A 35 44.97 -1.55 16.08
N GLN A 36 44.77 -2.12 14.87
CA GLN A 36 43.65 -1.66 14.01
C GLN A 36 42.28 -2.10 14.52
N TYR A 37 42.19 -3.32 15.06
CA TYR A 37 40.94 -3.81 15.69
C TYR A 37 40.64 -3.02 16.95
N ASP A 38 41.60 -2.79 17.82
CA ASP A 38 41.42 -2.02 19.05
C ASP A 38 41.07 -0.56 18.80
N ALA A 39 41.54 -0.01 17.66
CA ALA A 39 41.13 1.33 17.18
C ALA A 39 39.72 1.33 16.49
N GLY A 40 39.04 0.21 16.42
CA GLY A 40 37.72 0.09 15.80
C GLY A 40 37.67 0.24 14.27
N ARG A 41 38.83 0.25 13.59
CA ARG A 41 38.94 0.54 12.14
C ARG A 41 38.43 -0.60 11.24
N PHE A 42 38.08 -1.75 11.80
CA PHE A 42 37.50 -2.88 11.08
C PHE A 42 36.00 -2.73 10.82
N TRP A 43 35.34 -1.74 11.43
CA TRP A 43 33.92 -1.50 11.28
C TRP A 43 33.66 -0.01 11.03
N PRO A 44 32.77 0.35 10.10
CA PRO A 44 32.44 1.76 9.86
C PRO A 44 31.67 2.35 11.03
N ASP A 45 31.77 3.66 11.20
CA ASP A 45 31.00 4.39 12.19
C ASP A 45 29.50 4.20 11.94
N ALA A 46 28.73 4.13 13.04
CA ALA A 46 27.29 4.00 12.95
C ALA A 46 26.67 5.26 12.31
N LEU A 47 25.87 5.06 11.29
CA LEU A 47 25.09 6.12 10.66
C LEU A 47 23.67 6.14 11.24
N LEU A 48 23.31 7.23 11.88
CA LEU A 48 21.95 7.46 12.38
C LEU A 48 21.16 8.24 11.34
N SER A 49 20.15 7.60 10.75
CA SER A 49 19.17 8.28 9.90
C SER A 49 17.86 8.45 10.67
N LEU A 50 17.46 9.69 10.89
CA LEU A 50 16.16 10.00 11.47
C LEU A 50 15.11 10.01 10.36
N ASN A 51 14.13 9.09 10.47
CA ASN A 51 12.98 9.12 9.58
C ASN A 51 12.04 10.27 10.02
N PRO A 52 11.84 11.30 9.18
CA PRO A 52 10.97 12.41 9.54
C PRO A 52 9.54 11.93 9.78
N ARG A 53 8.91 12.38 10.86
CA ARG A 53 7.49 12.10 11.11
C ARG A 53 6.65 12.89 10.13
N TYR A 54 5.68 12.23 9.51
CA TYR A 54 4.68 12.92 8.71
C TYR A 54 3.78 13.76 9.60
N LEU A 55 3.40 14.94 9.10
CA LEU A 55 2.49 15.84 9.82
C LEU A 55 1.16 15.15 10.04
N SER A 56 0.70 15.19 11.29
CA SER A 56 -0.60 14.65 11.68
C SER A 56 -1.72 15.50 11.09
N GLY A 57 -2.75 14.84 10.58
CA GLY A 57 -3.97 15.44 10.05
C GLY A 57 -5.22 15.05 10.87
N PRO A 58 -6.41 15.21 10.29
CA PRO A 58 -7.68 14.85 10.91
C PRO A 58 -7.81 13.33 11.08
N THR A 59 -8.73 12.93 11.94
CA THR A 59 -9.21 11.54 12.01
C THR A 59 -10.27 11.28 10.95
N VAL A 60 -10.57 10.00 10.68
CA VAL A 60 -11.69 9.64 9.81
C VAL A 60 -13.01 10.20 10.37
N ASP A 61 -13.19 10.23 11.69
CA ASP A 61 -14.39 10.75 12.34
C ASP A 61 -14.52 12.26 12.17
N ASP A 62 -13.41 13.02 12.20
CA ASP A 62 -13.39 14.45 11.90
C ASP A 62 -13.89 14.72 10.47
N LEU A 63 -13.44 13.90 9.50
CA LEU A 63 -13.85 14.02 8.10
C LEU A 63 -15.31 13.57 7.85
N VAL A 64 -15.82 12.64 8.64
CA VAL A 64 -17.24 12.28 8.63
C VAL A 64 -18.08 13.41 9.22
N ALA A 65 -17.67 13.97 10.35
CA ALA A 65 -18.38 15.07 11.00
C ALA A 65 -18.45 16.34 10.13
N SER A 66 -17.40 16.61 9.32
CA SER A 66 -17.41 17.71 8.33
C SER A 66 -18.22 17.39 7.07
N GLY A 67 -18.71 16.16 6.89
CA GLY A 67 -19.38 15.71 5.66
C GLY A 67 -18.44 15.43 4.48
N ASP A 68 -17.11 15.44 4.74
CA ASP A 68 -16.12 15.12 3.72
C ASP A 68 -16.11 13.64 3.38
N LEU A 69 -16.37 12.77 4.35
CA LEU A 69 -16.54 11.34 4.15
C LEU A 69 -17.93 10.87 4.59
N ASP A 70 -18.40 9.78 3.97
CA ASP A 70 -19.62 9.09 4.38
C ASP A 70 -19.40 8.35 5.71
N GLU A 71 -20.45 8.18 6.52
CA GLU A 71 -20.42 7.41 7.77
C GLU A 71 -19.93 5.97 7.55
N GLY A 72 -20.31 5.35 6.42
CA GLY A 72 -19.85 4.02 6.03
C GLY A 72 -18.34 3.98 5.83
N THR A 73 -17.77 5.01 5.22
CA THR A 73 -16.32 5.16 5.07
C THR A 73 -15.64 5.29 6.44
N GLY A 74 -16.26 6.03 7.35
CA GLY A 74 -15.82 6.12 8.75
C GLY A 74 -15.76 4.77 9.46
N ARG A 75 -16.66 3.84 9.12
CA ARG A 75 -16.63 2.47 9.65
C ARG A 75 -15.55 1.60 9.02
N VAL A 76 -15.22 1.82 7.75
CA VAL A 76 -14.18 1.04 7.05
C VAL A 76 -12.80 1.37 7.59
N PHE A 77 -12.46 2.64 7.72
CA PHE A 77 -11.09 3.05 8.07
C PHE A 77 -10.89 3.24 9.58
N ARG A 78 -10.89 2.10 10.30
CA ARG A 78 -10.68 2.03 11.75
C ARG A 78 -9.75 0.87 12.10
N PHE A 79 -9.11 0.97 13.26
CA PHE A 79 -8.41 -0.14 13.92
C PHE A 79 -9.21 -0.57 15.15
N GLY A 80 -10.09 -1.55 14.98
CA GLY A 80 -11.10 -1.87 15.98
C GLY A 80 -12.02 -0.66 16.18
N GLU A 81 -12.18 -0.18 17.41
CA GLU A 81 -13.00 1.01 17.71
C GLU A 81 -12.27 2.34 17.46
N LYS A 82 -10.95 2.32 17.29
CA LYS A 82 -10.16 3.55 17.15
C LYS A 82 -10.24 4.08 15.73
N PRO A 83 -10.65 5.37 15.54
CA PRO A 83 -10.64 6.00 14.23
C PRO A 83 -9.22 6.13 13.69
N LEU A 84 -9.05 5.85 12.39
CA LEU A 84 -7.80 6.08 11.72
C LEU A 84 -7.50 7.58 11.70
N ARG A 85 -6.27 7.95 12.10
CA ARG A 85 -5.78 9.33 11.97
C ARG A 85 -4.95 9.43 10.70
N PHE A 86 -5.37 10.32 9.82
CA PHE A 86 -4.64 10.58 8.58
C PHE A 86 -3.41 11.44 8.80
N HIS A 87 -2.43 11.29 7.92
CA HIS A 87 -1.40 12.29 7.74
C HIS A 87 -1.94 13.44 6.89
N ARG A 88 -1.30 14.61 6.99
CA ARG A 88 -1.72 15.82 6.25
C ARG A 88 -1.81 15.57 4.75
N HIS A 89 -0.81 14.93 4.13
CA HIS A 89 -0.81 14.62 2.71
C HIS A 89 -1.95 13.68 2.28
N GLN A 90 -2.37 12.75 3.17
CA GLN A 90 -3.51 11.87 2.92
C GLN A 90 -4.82 12.67 2.92
N ALA A 91 -5.01 13.54 3.91
CA ALA A 91 -6.19 14.41 3.97
C ALA A 91 -6.28 15.37 2.77
N GLU A 92 -5.14 15.95 2.36
CA GLU A 92 -5.07 16.79 1.14
C GLU A 92 -5.41 15.99 -0.12
N SER A 93 -4.98 14.73 -0.22
CA SER A 93 -5.31 13.83 -1.33
C SER A 93 -6.81 13.51 -1.38
N ILE A 94 -7.42 13.23 -0.23
CA ILE A 94 -8.87 12.99 -0.12
C ILE A 94 -9.64 14.21 -0.60
N ALA A 95 -9.26 15.41 -0.17
CA ALA A 95 -9.91 16.66 -0.60
C ALA A 95 -9.75 16.91 -2.11
N LYS A 96 -8.58 16.62 -2.68
CA LYS A 96 -8.34 16.73 -4.12
C LYS A 96 -9.18 15.76 -4.93
N ALA A 97 -9.22 14.49 -4.52
CA ALA A 97 -10.05 13.47 -5.17
C ALA A 97 -11.53 13.90 -5.18
N LYS A 98 -12.04 14.40 -4.05
CA LYS A 98 -13.43 14.90 -3.92
C LYS A 98 -13.70 16.08 -4.85
N SER A 99 -12.71 16.90 -5.16
CA SER A 99 -12.86 18.01 -6.11
C SER A 99 -12.84 17.58 -7.59
N GLY A 100 -12.72 16.28 -7.87
CA GLY A 100 -12.66 15.73 -9.24
C GLY A 100 -11.37 16.03 -10.00
N LYS A 101 -10.30 16.46 -9.30
CA LYS A 101 -9.02 16.78 -9.93
C LYS A 101 -8.07 15.57 -9.89
N SER A 102 -7.41 15.31 -11.00
CA SER A 102 -6.27 14.39 -11.04
C SER A 102 -5.07 14.96 -10.28
N PHE A 103 -4.33 14.11 -9.60
CA PHE A 103 -3.16 14.53 -8.83
C PHE A 103 -2.13 13.40 -8.73
N VAL A 104 -0.91 13.77 -8.40
CA VAL A 104 0.19 12.85 -8.14
C VAL A 104 0.59 12.98 -6.66
N VAL A 105 0.84 11.84 -6.02
CA VAL A 105 1.33 11.78 -4.64
C VAL A 105 2.78 11.31 -4.64
N THR A 106 3.69 12.22 -4.30
CA THR A 106 5.12 11.92 -4.14
C THR A 106 5.50 12.03 -2.68
N THR A 107 5.67 10.89 -2.03
CA THR A 107 6.09 10.82 -0.62
C THR A 107 7.03 9.63 -0.43
N GLY A 108 7.85 9.68 0.63
CA GLY A 108 8.75 8.58 0.98
C GLY A 108 8.02 7.25 1.22
N THR A 109 8.78 6.17 1.22
CA THR A 109 8.26 4.83 1.56
C THR A 109 7.71 4.80 2.98
N GLY A 110 6.66 4.00 3.21
CA GLY A 110 6.02 3.91 4.53
C GLY A 110 5.14 5.09 4.92
N SER A 111 4.87 6.03 4.01
CA SER A 111 3.99 7.19 4.27
C SER A 111 2.49 6.86 4.24
N GLY A 112 2.11 5.62 3.90
CA GLY A 112 0.71 5.24 3.73
C GLY A 112 0.06 5.84 2.47
N LYS A 113 0.80 5.89 1.35
CA LYS A 113 0.29 6.37 0.05
C LYS A 113 -1.01 5.71 -0.37
N SER A 114 -1.18 4.42 -0.09
CA SER A 114 -2.39 3.67 -0.46
C SER A 114 -3.67 4.30 0.10
N LEU A 115 -3.63 4.89 1.28
CA LEU A 115 -4.79 5.59 1.86
C LEU A 115 -5.17 6.86 1.09
N CYS A 116 -4.23 7.48 0.37
CA CYS A 116 -4.50 8.67 -0.44
C CYS A 116 -5.52 8.40 -1.56
N PHE A 117 -5.62 7.16 -2.01
CA PHE A 117 -6.56 6.76 -3.06
C PHE A 117 -7.62 5.76 -2.57
N PHE A 118 -7.32 4.84 -1.66
CA PHE A 118 -8.34 3.91 -1.16
C PHE A 118 -9.48 4.62 -0.44
N VAL A 119 -9.18 5.64 0.37
CA VAL A 119 -10.21 6.35 1.12
C VAL A 119 -11.22 7.04 0.20
N PRO A 120 -10.84 7.89 -0.76
CA PRO A 120 -11.80 8.53 -1.66
C PRO A 120 -12.49 7.55 -2.60
N VAL A 121 -11.83 6.47 -3.03
CA VAL A 121 -12.47 5.42 -3.84
C VAL A 121 -13.59 4.72 -3.06
N VAL A 122 -13.28 4.27 -1.85
CA VAL A 122 -14.28 3.60 -0.98
C VAL A 122 -15.43 4.55 -0.64
N ASP A 123 -15.16 5.82 -0.37
CA ASP A 123 -16.18 6.82 -0.08
C ASP A 123 -17.14 7.00 -1.25
N THR A 124 -16.60 7.14 -2.46
CA THR A 124 -17.40 7.29 -3.68
C THR A 124 -18.27 6.06 -3.93
N ILE A 125 -17.73 4.86 -3.74
CA ILE A 125 -18.48 3.61 -3.91
C ILE A 125 -19.60 3.51 -2.89
N ILE A 126 -19.34 3.74 -1.61
CA ILE A 126 -20.34 3.67 -0.55
C ILE A 126 -21.46 4.69 -0.79
N ARG A 127 -21.15 5.92 -1.16
CA ARG A 127 -22.14 6.95 -1.52
C ARG A 127 -22.98 6.51 -2.72
N ALA A 128 -22.39 5.92 -3.74
CA ALA A 128 -23.10 5.43 -4.91
C ALA A 128 -24.05 4.28 -4.55
N LEU A 129 -23.59 3.30 -3.77
CA LEU A 129 -24.41 2.17 -3.32
C LEU A 129 -25.55 2.63 -2.40
N ARG A 130 -25.29 3.59 -1.50
CA ARG A 130 -26.30 4.20 -0.65
C ARG A 130 -27.37 4.97 -1.44
N ALA A 131 -26.98 5.57 -2.54
CA ALA A 131 -27.90 6.23 -3.48
C ALA A 131 -28.64 5.25 -4.41
N GLY A 132 -28.49 3.93 -4.21
CA GLY A 132 -29.17 2.91 -5.01
C GLY A 132 -28.63 2.78 -6.44
N LYS A 133 -27.43 3.29 -6.74
CA LYS A 133 -26.82 3.12 -8.06
C LYS A 133 -26.40 1.67 -8.27
N PRO A 134 -26.50 1.13 -9.50
CA PRO A 134 -26.07 -0.22 -9.79
C PRO A 134 -24.57 -0.41 -9.53
N ARG A 135 -24.21 -1.63 -9.20
CA ARG A 135 -22.81 -2.03 -9.00
C ARG A 135 -22.10 -2.08 -10.36
N THR A 136 -21.03 -1.31 -10.49
CA THR A 136 -20.19 -1.23 -11.68
C THR A 136 -18.75 -1.02 -11.23
N THR A 137 -17.77 -1.31 -12.08
CA THR A 137 -16.36 -1.00 -11.76
C THR A 137 -16.12 0.50 -11.81
N ARG A 138 -15.97 1.11 -10.62
CA ARG A 138 -15.77 2.56 -10.45
C ARG A 138 -14.31 2.94 -10.32
N ALA A 139 -13.46 1.98 -9.94
CA ALA A 139 -12.04 2.21 -9.79
C ALA A 139 -11.23 1.07 -10.39
N ILE A 140 -10.20 1.42 -11.15
CA ILE A 140 -9.16 0.51 -11.62
C ILE A 140 -7.83 0.96 -11.02
N ILE A 141 -7.14 0.04 -10.34
CA ILE A 141 -5.85 0.31 -9.70
C ILE A 141 -4.81 -0.58 -10.37
N VAL A 142 -3.82 0.03 -10.98
CA VAL A 142 -2.77 -0.62 -11.74
C VAL A 142 -1.49 -0.65 -10.91
N TYR A 143 -0.97 -1.85 -10.69
CA TYR A 143 0.26 -2.10 -9.94
C TYR A 143 1.38 -2.59 -10.87
N PRO A 144 2.66 -2.36 -10.52
CA PRO A 144 3.78 -2.86 -11.32
C PRO A 144 3.89 -4.39 -11.29
N MET A 145 3.45 -5.03 -10.21
CA MET A 145 3.60 -6.47 -10.00
C MET A 145 2.36 -7.09 -9.33
N ASN A 146 2.08 -8.34 -9.69
CA ASN A 146 0.97 -9.11 -9.10
C ASN A 146 1.09 -9.30 -7.58
N ALA A 147 2.32 -9.44 -7.07
CA ALA A 147 2.55 -9.58 -5.63
C ALA A 147 2.05 -8.37 -4.85
N LEU A 148 2.24 -7.16 -5.40
CA LEU A 148 1.79 -5.92 -4.77
C LEU A 148 0.25 -5.83 -4.83
N ALA A 149 -0.36 -6.12 -5.98
CA ALA A 149 -1.82 -6.19 -6.10
C ALA A 149 -2.44 -7.16 -5.09
N ASN A 150 -1.80 -8.33 -4.88
CA ASN A 150 -2.25 -9.33 -3.90
C ASN A 150 -2.17 -8.81 -2.45
N SER A 151 -1.08 -8.14 -2.10
CA SER A 151 -0.88 -7.57 -0.77
C SER A 151 -1.89 -6.48 -0.48
N GLN A 152 -2.09 -5.57 -1.44
CA GLN A 152 -3.02 -4.44 -1.31
C GLN A 152 -4.49 -4.90 -1.27
N MET A 153 -4.84 -5.96 -2.03
CA MET A 153 -6.18 -6.57 -1.95
C MET A 153 -6.47 -7.07 -0.54
N LYS A 154 -5.54 -7.81 0.07
CA LYS A 154 -5.72 -8.32 1.45
C LYS A 154 -5.86 -7.20 2.47
N GLU A 155 -5.13 -6.11 2.29
CA GLU A 155 -5.19 -4.95 3.18
C GLU A 155 -6.55 -4.26 3.12
N ILE A 156 -7.03 -3.94 1.91
CA ILE A 156 -8.33 -3.27 1.76
C ILE A 156 -9.50 -4.20 2.14
N GLU A 157 -9.45 -5.48 1.79
CA GLU A 157 -10.46 -6.46 2.21
C GLU A 157 -10.54 -6.60 3.74
N LYS A 158 -9.40 -6.49 4.44
CA LYS A 158 -9.38 -6.47 5.91
C LYS A 158 -10.13 -5.28 6.47
N PHE A 159 -9.89 -4.07 5.94
CA PHE A 159 -10.62 -2.87 6.35
C PHE A 159 -12.13 -3.00 6.08
N ILE A 160 -12.51 -3.43 4.88
CA ILE A 160 -13.91 -3.63 4.49
C ILE A 160 -14.57 -4.72 5.35
N GLY A 161 -13.90 -5.83 5.58
CA GLY A 161 -14.41 -6.95 6.37
C GLY A 161 -14.68 -6.60 7.83
N GLN A 162 -13.88 -5.72 8.42
CA GLN A 162 -14.01 -5.28 9.82
C GLN A 162 -15.03 -4.15 10.00
N SER A 163 -15.55 -3.57 8.93
CA SER A 163 -16.37 -2.36 8.96
C SER A 163 -17.75 -2.52 9.60
N GLY A 164 -18.27 -3.73 9.71
CA GLY A 164 -19.66 -3.98 10.14
C GLY A 164 -20.71 -3.40 9.21
N LEU A 165 -20.36 -3.03 7.98
CA LEU A 165 -21.33 -2.56 6.99
C LEU A 165 -22.24 -3.70 6.53
N PRO A 166 -23.51 -3.40 6.16
CA PRO A 166 -24.36 -4.34 5.45
C PRO A 166 -23.71 -4.75 4.12
N ASP A 167 -23.89 -5.99 3.69
CA ASP A 167 -23.26 -6.52 2.47
C ASP A 167 -23.61 -5.71 1.21
N ALA A 168 -24.81 -5.14 1.18
CA ALA A 168 -25.24 -4.25 0.09
C ALA A 168 -24.38 -2.97 -0.04
N LEU A 169 -23.76 -2.51 1.04
CA LEU A 169 -22.91 -1.31 1.08
C LEU A 169 -21.43 -1.61 1.12
N LYS A 170 -21.02 -2.88 1.25
CA LYS A 170 -19.62 -3.25 1.23
C LYS A 170 -19.05 -3.15 -0.19
N PRO A 171 -17.97 -2.39 -0.41
CA PRO A 171 -17.25 -2.42 -1.67
C PRO A 171 -16.73 -3.82 -1.98
N VAL A 172 -16.87 -4.25 -3.22
CA VAL A 172 -16.33 -5.51 -3.72
C VAL A 172 -15.04 -5.24 -4.47
N VAL A 173 -13.96 -5.90 -4.04
CA VAL A 173 -12.64 -5.79 -4.65
C VAL A 173 -12.29 -7.10 -5.33
N LYS A 174 -11.79 -7.05 -6.56
CA LYS A 174 -11.32 -8.23 -7.29
C LYS A 174 -10.02 -7.92 -8.01
N ARG A 175 -9.22 -8.96 -8.22
CA ARG A 175 -8.05 -8.90 -9.08
C ARG A 175 -8.42 -9.32 -10.50
N TYR A 176 -7.72 -8.75 -11.45
CA TYR A 176 -7.72 -9.15 -12.84
C TYR A 176 -6.31 -8.97 -13.41
N THR A 177 -5.44 -9.93 -13.14
CA THR A 177 -3.98 -9.83 -13.35
C THR A 177 -3.44 -10.82 -14.37
N GLY A 178 -4.34 -11.65 -14.96
CA GLY A 178 -3.98 -12.74 -15.86
C GLY A 178 -3.60 -14.05 -15.14
N GLN A 179 -3.64 -14.08 -13.81
CA GLN A 179 -3.42 -15.29 -13.00
C GLN A 179 -4.72 -15.96 -12.58
N GLU A 180 -5.85 -15.33 -12.83
CA GLU A 180 -7.17 -15.83 -12.51
C GLU A 180 -7.56 -16.97 -13.45
N SER A 181 -8.21 -18.01 -12.90
CA SER A 181 -8.79 -19.09 -13.73
C SER A 181 -9.85 -18.53 -14.67
N GLN A 182 -10.16 -19.27 -15.73
CA GLN A 182 -11.20 -18.87 -16.67
C GLN A 182 -12.57 -18.71 -15.99
N GLU A 183 -12.87 -19.57 -15.02
CA GLU A 183 -14.09 -19.47 -14.23
C GLU A 183 -14.16 -18.20 -13.40
N GLU A 184 -13.04 -17.80 -12.77
CA GLU A 184 -12.99 -16.55 -11.99
C GLU A 184 -13.11 -15.33 -12.92
N ARG A 185 -12.47 -15.35 -14.09
CA ARG A 185 -12.63 -14.28 -15.11
C ARG A 185 -14.08 -14.15 -15.55
N GLN A 186 -14.77 -15.28 -15.80
CA GLN A 186 -16.20 -15.28 -16.12
C GLN A 186 -17.06 -14.69 -15.00
N ARG A 187 -16.76 -15.04 -13.75
CA ARG A 187 -17.47 -14.49 -12.58
C ARG A 187 -17.28 -12.97 -12.47
N ILE A 188 -16.07 -12.47 -12.70
CA ILE A 188 -15.77 -11.04 -12.68
C ILE A 188 -16.49 -10.32 -13.81
N ALA A 189 -16.52 -10.90 -15.02
CA ALA A 189 -17.23 -10.34 -16.16
C ALA A 189 -18.75 -10.30 -15.93
N ALA A 190 -19.33 -11.34 -15.32
CA ALA A 190 -20.77 -11.43 -15.03
C ALA A 190 -21.20 -10.58 -13.83
N ASN A 191 -20.33 -10.44 -12.81
CA ASN A 191 -20.60 -9.72 -11.59
C ASN A 191 -19.47 -8.69 -11.33
N PRO A 192 -19.58 -7.48 -11.88
CA PRO A 192 -18.51 -6.49 -11.81
C PRO A 192 -18.18 -6.10 -10.38
N PRO A 193 -16.89 -6.10 -9.99
CA PRO A 193 -16.46 -5.54 -8.73
C PRO A 193 -16.53 -4.00 -8.78
N ASP A 194 -16.60 -3.38 -7.61
CA ASP A 194 -16.51 -1.92 -7.51
C ASP A 194 -15.08 -1.42 -7.74
N ILE A 195 -14.09 -2.23 -7.30
CA ILE A 195 -12.65 -1.96 -7.45
C ILE A 195 -11.99 -3.13 -8.16
N LEU A 196 -11.31 -2.85 -9.27
CA LEU A 196 -10.52 -3.80 -10.03
C LEU A 196 -9.04 -3.54 -9.84
N LEU A 197 -8.32 -4.50 -9.27
CA LEU A 197 -6.87 -4.43 -9.13
C LEU A 197 -6.22 -5.18 -10.31
N THR A 198 -5.31 -4.54 -11.00
CA THR A 198 -4.65 -5.12 -12.18
C THR A 198 -3.16 -4.78 -12.20
N ASN A 199 -2.44 -5.25 -13.21
CA ASN A 199 -1.07 -4.86 -13.50
C ASN A 199 -0.97 -4.16 -14.85
N TYR A 200 0.16 -3.52 -15.15
CA TYR A 200 0.35 -2.78 -16.41
C TYR A 200 0.15 -3.63 -17.63
N MET A 201 0.67 -4.87 -17.64
CA MET A 201 0.52 -5.78 -18.77
C MET A 201 -0.95 -6.13 -19.01
N MET A 202 -1.69 -6.45 -17.95
CA MET A 202 -3.09 -6.82 -18.08
C MET A 202 -3.96 -5.60 -18.41
N ALA A 203 -3.63 -4.41 -17.91
CA ALA A 203 -4.30 -3.18 -18.28
C ALA A 203 -4.14 -2.89 -19.79
N GLU A 204 -2.97 -3.10 -20.36
CA GLU A 204 -2.74 -3.00 -21.80
C GLU A 204 -3.54 -4.05 -22.57
N LEU A 205 -3.55 -5.30 -22.12
CA LEU A 205 -4.32 -6.37 -22.74
C LEU A 205 -5.83 -6.10 -22.74
N LEU A 206 -6.38 -5.56 -21.66
CA LEU A 206 -7.79 -5.15 -21.57
C LEU A 206 -8.17 -4.11 -22.65
N LEU A 207 -7.21 -3.27 -23.04
CA LEU A 207 -7.45 -2.22 -24.04
C LEU A 207 -7.19 -2.69 -25.50
N THR A 208 -6.35 -3.70 -25.68
CA THR A 208 -5.85 -4.09 -27.01
C THR A 208 -6.32 -5.46 -27.48
N ARG A 209 -6.59 -6.38 -26.56
CA ARG A 209 -6.98 -7.76 -26.90
C ARG A 209 -8.48 -7.85 -27.19
N GLN A 210 -8.82 -8.54 -28.29
CA GLN A 210 -10.19 -8.86 -28.66
C GLN A 210 -10.61 -10.20 -28.03
N ASP A 211 -10.87 -10.18 -26.73
CA ASP A 211 -11.36 -11.33 -25.95
C ASP A 211 -12.72 -10.93 -25.36
N ASP A 212 -13.73 -11.76 -25.52
CA ASP A 212 -15.11 -11.44 -25.12
C ASP A 212 -15.24 -11.15 -23.61
N LEU A 213 -14.49 -11.88 -22.77
CA LEU A 213 -14.49 -11.64 -21.32
C LEU A 213 -13.83 -10.32 -20.97
N ASP A 214 -12.70 -10.01 -21.61
CA ASP A 214 -12.00 -8.74 -21.41
C ASP A 214 -12.85 -7.56 -21.88
N ALA A 215 -13.50 -7.69 -23.03
CA ALA A 215 -14.44 -6.68 -23.54
C ALA A 215 -15.61 -6.45 -22.57
N GLN A 216 -16.13 -7.51 -21.94
CA GLN A 216 -17.19 -7.39 -20.96
C GLN A 216 -16.68 -6.69 -19.67
N VAL A 217 -15.45 -7.00 -19.21
CA VAL A 217 -14.82 -6.32 -18.05
C VAL A 217 -14.64 -4.83 -18.31
N VAL A 218 -14.18 -4.45 -19.52
CA VAL A 218 -14.08 -3.06 -19.95
C VAL A 218 -15.46 -2.38 -19.99
N LYS A 219 -16.47 -3.05 -20.53
CA LYS A 219 -17.84 -2.55 -20.56
C LYS A 219 -18.42 -2.32 -19.15
N ASN A 220 -18.07 -3.19 -18.20
CA ASN A 220 -18.47 -3.05 -16.79
C ASN A 220 -17.85 -1.84 -16.11
N ALA A 221 -16.81 -1.24 -16.68
CA ALA A 221 -16.19 0.00 -16.24
C ALA A 221 -16.80 1.26 -16.90
N THR A 222 -17.97 1.12 -17.55
CA THR A 222 -18.74 2.27 -18.04
C THR A 222 -19.14 3.13 -16.85
N GLY A 223 -18.65 4.38 -16.78
CA GLY A 223 -18.82 5.26 -15.62
C GLY A 223 -17.69 5.15 -14.61
N LEU A 224 -16.52 4.69 -15.05
CA LEU A 224 -15.28 4.67 -14.26
C LEU A 224 -14.99 6.07 -13.69
N GLU A 225 -14.73 6.15 -12.38
CA GLU A 225 -14.48 7.42 -11.68
C GLU A 225 -13.01 7.59 -11.31
N PHE A 226 -12.28 6.46 -11.16
CA PHE A 226 -10.87 6.48 -10.76
C PHE A 226 -10.01 5.52 -11.60
N ILE A 227 -8.89 6.05 -12.10
CA ILE A 227 -7.75 5.26 -12.58
C ILE A 227 -6.56 5.63 -11.72
N ILE A 228 -6.01 4.65 -11.00
CA ILE A 228 -4.87 4.83 -10.12
C ILE A 228 -3.68 4.04 -10.68
N LEU A 229 -2.55 4.72 -10.85
CA LEU A 229 -1.30 4.12 -11.25
C LEU A 229 -0.36 4.16 -10.04
N ASP A 230 -0.10 3.02 -9.42
CA ASP A 230 0.80 2.92 -8.29
C ASP A 230 2.23 2.66 -8.76
N GLU A 231 3.22 3.23 -8.06
CA GLU A 231 4.65 3.15 -8.41
C GLU A 231 4.91 3.57 -9.88
N LEU A 232 4.32 4.68 -10.29
CA LEU A 232 4.54 5.26 -11.62
C LEU A 232 5.90 5.96 -11.69
N HIS A 233 6.92 5.26 -12.18
CA HIS A 233 8.29 5.77 -12.41
C HIS A 233 8.97 5.06 -13.59
#